data_7da2b5bd4816e2ad25ed46d797bf2d75
#
_entry.id   7da2b5bd4816e2ad25ed46d797bf2d75
#
_cell.length_a   1.000
_cell.length_b   1.000
_cell.length_c   1.000
_cell.angle_alpha   90.00
_cell.angle_beta   90.00
_cell.angle_gamma   90.00
#
_symmetry.space_group_name_H-M   'P 1'
#
loop_
_entity.id
_entity.type
_entity.pdbx_description
1 polymer ?
#
loop_
_entity_poly.entity_id
_entity_poly.type
_entity_poly.pdbx_seq_one_letter_code
_entity_poly.pdbx_strand_id
1 'polypeptide(L)'
;MATVTEVLDAALDSVALIDSIDADASSVPACEGLSQSEINELVQRNVDHLETILLYEPADSDDDTPNVKGSSSSKKTNCTNAITKGKAYISSNS
;
A
#
# COMPACT_ATOMS: atom_id res chain seq x y z
N MET A 1 1.43 19.58 -9.16
CA MET A 1 0.42 18.67 -8.64
C MET A 1 0.67 17.27 -9.19
N ALA A 2 0.51 16.25 -8.36
CA ALA A 2 0.76 14.88 -8.80
C ALA A 2 -0.36 14.36 -9.69
N THR A 3 0.02 13.63 -10.75
CA THR A 3 -0.94 12.93 -11.59
C THR A 3 -1.39 11.64 -10.89
N VAL A 4 -2.46 11.03 -11.39
CA VAL A 4 -2.91 9.72 -10.88
C VAL A 4 -1.79 8.68 -11.00
N THR A 5 -1.11 8.66 -12.14
CA THR A 5 0.01 7.73 -12.36
C THR A 5 1.11 7.93 -11.31
N GLU A 6 1.51 9.18 -11.03
CA GLU A 6 2.53 9.47 -10.03
C GLU A 6 2.11 9.02 -8.63
N VAL A 7 0.86 9.25 -8.25
CA VAL A 7 0.32 8.84 -6.95
C VAL A 7 0.35 7.32 -6.81
N LEU A 8 -0.09 6.60 -7.84
CA LEU A 8 -0.09 5.13 -7.82
C LEU A 8 1.32 4.55 -7.85
N ASP A 9 2.25 5.19 -8.56
CA ASP A 9 3.65 4.77 -8.57
C ASP A 9 4.29 4.96 -7.19
N ALA A 10 3.94 6.03 -6.48
CA ALA A 10 4.43 6.26 -5.12
C ALA A 10 3.94 5.20 -4.14
N ALA A 11 2.86 4.49 -4.46
CA ALA A 11 2.33 3.41 -3.63
C ALA A 11 3.10 2.10 -3.80
N LEU A 12 3.92 1.96 -4.84
CA LEU A 12 4.60 0.68 -5.15
C LEU A 12 5.48 0.20 -4.01
N ASP A 13 6.16 1.11 -3.30
CA ASP A 13 7.02 0.74 -2.18
C ASP A 13 6.20 0.11 -1.04
N SER A 14 5.02 0.66 -0.74
CA SER A 14 4.13 0.10 0.29
C SER A 14 3.57 -1.25 -0.14
N VAL A 15 3.18 -1.39 -1.41
CA VAL A 15 2.71 -2.67 -1.95
C VAL A 15 3.80 -3.72 -1.83
N ALA A 16 5.02 -3.40 -2.26
CA ALA A 16 6.15 -4.32 -2.21
C ALA A 16 6.50 -4.71 -0.78
N LEU A 17 6.48 -3.76 0.15
CA LEU A 17 6.78 -4.01 1.55
C LEU A 17 5.77 -4.96 2.17
N ILE A 18 4.47 -4.73 1.96
CA ILE A 18 3.42 -5.60 2.49
C ILE A 18 3.55 -7.00 1.90
N ASP A 19 3.77 -7.12 0.60
CA ASP A 19 3.95 -8.41 -0.06
C ASP A 19 5.13 -9.18 0.51
N SER A 20 6.25 -8.49 0.73
CA SER A 20 7.46 -9.11 1.27
C SER A 20 7.27 -9.57 2.71
N ILE A 21 6.62 -8.77 3.55
CA ILE A 21 6.33 -9.13 4.94
C ILE A 21 5.39 -10.32 5.01
N ASP A 22 4.36 -10.34 4.18
CA ASP A 22 3.40 -11.44 4.14
C ASP A 22 4.07 -12.75 3.68
N ALA A 23 5.04 -12.66 2.77
CA ALA A 23 5.77 -13.84 2.30
C ALA A 23 6.76 -14.35 3.35
N ASP A 24 7.58 -13.46 3.91
CA ASP A 24 8.56 -13.80 4.95
C ASP A 24 9.09 -12.53 5.61
N ALA A 25 8.48 -12.15 6.73
CA ALA A 25 8.86 -10.94 7.45
C ALA A 25 10.32 -10.98 7.91
N SER A 26 10.86 -12.15 8.23
CA SER A 26 12.23 -12.28 8.70
C SER A 26 13.28 -11.94 7.64
N SER A 27 12.91 -11.97 6.38
CA SER A 27 13.80 -11.62 5.27
C SER A 27 13.74 -10.14 4.89
N VAL A 28 12.85 -9.36 5.51
CA VAL A 28 12.65 -7.95 5.19
C VAL A 28 13.56 -7.08 6.05
N PRO A 29 14.48 -6.31 5.44
CA PRO A 29 15.40 -5.47 6.23
C PRO A 29 14.68 -4.48 7.15
N ALA A 30 13.55 -3.94 6.72
CA ALA A 30 12.77 -2.99 7.52
C ALA A 30 12.19 -3.60 8.79
N CYS A 31 12.08 -4.93 8.86
CA CYS A 31 11.57 -5.67 10.03
C CYS A 31 12.68 -6.14 10.95
N GLU A 32 13.95 -5.95 10.59
CA GLU A 32 15.07 -6.41 11.39
C GLU A 32 15.06 -5.75 12.77
N GLY A 33 15.10 -6.56 13.80
CA GLY A 33 15.10 -6.09 15.18
C GLY A 33 13.73 -5.69 15.72
N LEU A 34 12.66 -5.80 14.92
CA LEU A 34 11.31 -5.46 15.35
C LEU A 34 10.61 -6.65 16.01
N SER A 35 9.80 -6.36 17.04
CA SER A 35 8.89 -7.35 17.61
C SER A 35 7.73 -7.58 16.65
N GLN A 36 6.96 -8.66 16.87
CA GLN A 36 5.77 -8.91 16.03
C GLN A 36 4.77 -7.76 16.11
N SER A 37 4.60 -7.17 17.29
CA SER A 37 3.73 -6.00 17.47
C SER A 37 4.21 -4.82 16.62
N GLU A 38 5.51 -4.58 16.58
CA GLU A 38 6.09 -3.48 15.78
C GLU A 38 5.97 -3.75 14.29
N ILE A 39 6.13 -5.01 13.87
CA ILE A 39 5.92 -5.41 12.47
C ILE A 39 4.46 -5.17 12.07
N ASN A 40 3.51 -5.54 12.93
CA ASN A 40 2.09 -5.30 12.68
C ASN A 40 1.79 -3.80 12.54
N GLU A 41 2.42 -2.96 13.36
CA GLU A 41 2.27 -1.50 13.24
C GLU A 41 2.83 -0.99 11.92
N LEU A 42 3.96 -1.53 11.46
CA LEU A 42 4.55 -1.16 10.18
C LEU A 42 3.61 -1.52 9.04
N VAL A 43 3.04 -2.72 9.05
CA VAL A 43 2.07 -3.16 8.06
C VAL A 43 0.84 -2.26 8.08
N GLN A 44 0.32 -1.95 9.28
CA GLN A 44 -0.87 -1.10 9.42
C GLN A 44 -0.63 0.29 8.85
N ARG A 45 0.53 0.89 9.09
CA ARG A 45 0.86 2.21 8.52
C ARG A 45 0.87 2.19 7.00
N ASN A 46 1.40 1.12 6.41
CA ASN A 46 1.42 0.98 4.96
C ASN A 46 0.02 0.72 4.40
N VAL A 47 -0.80 -0.06 5.09
CA VAL A 47 -2.21 -0.25 4.72
C VAL A 47 -2.95 1.09 4.74
N ASP A 48 -2.79 1.87 5.81
CA ASP A 48 -3.43 3.19 5.94
C ASP A 48 -2.99 4.13 4.82
N HIS A 49 -1.72 4.10 4.47
CA HIS A 49 -1.17 4.90 3.37
C HIS A 49 -1.83 4.53 2.04
N LEU A 50 -1.96 3.23 1.76
CA LEU A 50 -2.60 2.76 0.53
C LEU A 50 -4.09 3.11 0.50
N GLU A 51 -4.79 2.99 1.63
CA GLU A 51 -6.20 3.38 1.72
C GLU A 51 -6.37 4.87 1.44
N THR A 52 -5.46 5.70 1.95
CA THR A 52 -5.47 7.14 1.68
C THR A 52 -5.23 7.43 0.20
N ILE A 53 -4.29 6.74 -0.42
CA ILE A 53 -3.99 6.89 -1.85
C ILE A 53 -5.21 6.55 -2.70
N LEU A 54 -5.94 5.50 -2.35
CA LEU A 54 -7.12 5.08 -3.11
C LEU A 54 -8.25 6.08 -3.05
N LEU A 55 -8.23 6.99 -2.06
CA LEU A 55 -9.22 8.07 -1.95
C LEU A 55 -8.77 9.36 -2.62
N TYR A 56 -7.55 9.37 -3.18
CA TYR A 56 -6.97 10.58 -3.76
C TYR A 56 -7.74 11.03 -5.00
N GLU A 57 -8.12 12.29 -5.02
CA GLU A 57 -8.83 12.93 -6.13
C GLU A 57 -8.10 14.23 -6.48
N PRO A 58 -7.15 14.21 -7.42
CA PRO A 58 -6.41 15.41 -7.78
C PRO A 58 -7.33 16.45 -8.40
N ALA A 59 -7.12 17.71 -8.03
CA ALA A 59 -7.89 18.82 -8.57
C ALA A 59 -7.67 19.02 -10.07
N ASP A 60 -6.42 18.81 -10.51
CA ASP A 60 -6.06 18.85 -11.92
C ASP A 60 -5.50 17.50 -12.30
N SER A 61 -5.96 16.97 -13.40
CA SER A 61 -5.47 15.70 -13.91
C SER A 61 -4.80 15.90 -15.27
N ASP A 62 -3.52 15.66 -15.36
CA ASP A 62 -2.76 15.57 -16.61
C ASP A 62 -2.65 14.13 -17.06
N ASP A 63 -3.35 13.25 -16.41
CA ASP A 63 -3.44 11.84 -16.75
C ASP A 63 -4.79 11.59 -17.42
N ASP A 64 -4.92 10.49 -18.14
CA ASP A 64 -6.16 10.08 -18.76
C ASP A 64 -7.24 9.72 -17.74
N THR A 65 -6.82 9.42 -16.51
CA THR A 65 -7.72 9.04 -15.43
C THR A 65 -8.00 10.25 -14.55
N PRO A 66 -9.27 10.62 -14.32
CA PRO A 66 -9.62 11.84 -13.58
C PRO A 66 -9.20 11.82 -12.12
N ASN A 67 -9.16 10.64 -11.47
CA ASN A 67 -8.70 10.48 -10.10
C ASN A 67 -8.44 9.02 -9.79
N VAL A 68 -7.74 8.75 -8.69
CA VAL A 68 -7.41 7.37 -8.29
C VAL A 68 -8.68 6.60 -7.96
N LYS A 69 -9.60 7.21 -7.24
CA LYS A 69 -10.85 6.57 -6.81
C LYS A 69 -11.68 6.08 -7.99
N GLY A 70 -11.75 6.87 -9.07
CA GLY A 70 -12.49 6.50 -10.27
C GLY A 70 -11.70 5.69 -11.28
N SER A 71 -10.44 5.40 -10.98
CA SER A 71 -9.52 4.72 -11.89
C SER A 71 -9.82 3.23 -11.99
N SER A 72 -9.59 2.66 -13.18
CA SER A 72 -9.62 1.21 -13.39
C SER A 72 -8.20 0.65 -13.61
N SER A 73 -7.19 1.40 -13.22
CA SER A 73 -5.79 1.00 -13.36
C SER A 73 -5.48 -0.30 -12.63
N SER A 74 -4.62 -1.14 -13.21
CA SER A 74 -4.11 -2.35 -12.56
C SER A 74 -3.30 -2.02 -11.30
N LYS A 75 -2.66 -0.85 -11.26
CA LYS A 75 -1.93 -0.38 -10.08
C LYS A 75 -2.88 -0.18 -8.90
N LYS A 76 -4.09 0.34 -9.16
CA LYS A 76 -5.13 0.47 -8.14
C LYS A 76 -5.54 -0.90 -7.59
N THR A 77 -5.68 -1.88 -8.48
CA THR A 77 -5.99 -3.27 -8.07
C THR A 77 -4.88 -3.83 -7.19
N ASN A 78 -3.62 -3.59 -7.55
CA ASN A 78 -2.48 -4.02 -6.76
C ASN A 78 -2.50 -3.40 -5.36
N CYS A 79 -2.85 -2.12 -5.24
CA CYS A 79 -3.00 -1.46 -3.95
C CYS A 79 -4.11 -2.11 -3.12
N THR A 80 -5.25 -2.39 -3.71
CA THR A 80 -6.39 -3.04 -3.05
C THR A 80 -6.00 -4.43 -2.55
N ASN A 81 -5.31 -5.21 -3.36
CA ASN A 81 -4.83 -6.54 -3.00
C ASN A 81 -3.83 -6.48 -1.85
N ALA A 82 -2.92 -5.51 -1.87
CA ALA A 82 -1.94 -5.32 -0.79
C ALA A 82 -2.63 -4.94 0.53
N ILE A 83 -3.65 -4.09 0.49
CA ILE A 83 -4.43 -3.74 1.67
C ILE A 83 -5.07 -4.98 2.29
N THR A 84 -5.72 -5.80 1.48
CA THR A 84 -6.34 -7.05 1.92
C THR A 84 -5.31 -7.97 2.55
N LYS A 85 -4.17 -8.12 1.90
CA LYS A 85 -3.07 -8.97 2.37
C LYS A 85 -2.51 -8.47 3.69
N GLY A 86 -2.30 -7.15 3.82
CA GLY A 86 -1.78 -6.54 5.04
C GLY A 86 -2.73 -6.73 6.21
N LYS A 87 -4.01 -6.51 6.01
CA LYS A 87 -5.03 -6.72 7.07
C LYS A 87 -5.08 -8.19 7.51
N ALA A 88 -5.00 -9.13 6.57
CA ALA A 88 -4.98 -10.55 6.87
C ALA A 88 -3.73 -10.94 7.65
N TYR A 89 -2.58 -10.39 7.27
CA TYR A 89 -1.32 -10.61 7.99
C TYR A 89 -1.44 -10.18 9.45
N ILE A 90 -1.92 -8.96 9.70
CA ILE A 90 -2.07 -8.43 11.05
C ILE A 90 -3.02 -9.31 11.87
N SER A 91 -4.14 -9.70 11.29
CA SER A 91 -5.13 -10.55 11.96
C SER A 91 -4.55 -11.90 12.33
N SER A 92 -3.70 -12.47 11.47
CA SER A 92 -3.08 -13.78 11.70
C SER A 92 -1.94 -13.74 12.70
N ASN A 93 -1.39 -12.55 12.97
CA ASN A 93 -0.20 -12.38 13.81
C ASN A 93 -0.44 -11.48 15.04
N SER A 94 -1.69 -11.19 15.32
CA SER A 94 -2.04 -10.36 16.48
C SER A 94 -2.20 -11.16 17.76
#